data_767dc0bd4b66768c9d49b3233521e2a2
#
_entry.id   767dc0bd4b66768c9d49b3233521e2a2
#
_cell.length_a   1.000
_cell.length_b   1.000
_cell.length_c   1.000
_cell.angle_alpha   90.00
_cell.angle_beta   90.00
_cell.angle_gamma   90.00
#
_symmetry.space_group_name_H-M   'P 1'
#
loop_
_entity.id
_entity.type
_entity.pdbx_description
1 polymer ?
#
loop_
_entity_poly.entity_id
_entity_poly.type
_entity_poly.pdbx_seq_one_letter_code
_entity_poly.pdbx_strand_id
1 'polypeptide(L)'
;MRIDKIMFKNENGQLNFIDLFAGAGGLSEGFFQAGFNPIAHVEMNKSASKTLETRSAYYYLKKNNELDLYYQYERGQITRDELFSHIPDDVIKTVINAEMSPDTLPGIFEQIDTILKEDKVSVEDVIIG
;
A
#
# COMPACT_ATOMS: atom_id res chain seq x y z
N MET A 1 18.75 -16.02 -0.73
CA MET A 1 18.18 -15.92 0.64
C MET A 1 16.87 -16.70 0.66
N ARG A 2 16.76 -17.62 1.57
CA ARG A 2 15.52 -18.40 1.71
C ARG A 2 14.58 -17.62 2.62
N ILE A 3 13.41 -17.26 2.10
CA ILE A 3 12.37 -16.63 2.89
C ILE A 3 11.56 -17.74 3.59
N ASP A 4 11.54 -17.71 4.90
CA ASP A 4 10.66 -18.59 5.65
C ASP A 4 9.23 -18.08 5.49
N LYS A 5 8.42 -18.84 4.76
CA LYS A 5 7.06 -18.46 4.41
C LYS A 5 6.15 -18.26 5.63
N ILE A 6 6.45 -18.85 6.75
CA ILE A 6 5.61 -18.77 7.96
C ILE A 6 5.85 -17.43 8.67
N MET A 7 7.09 -16.94 8.71
CA MET A 7 7.47 -15.73 9.45
C MET A 7 6.96 -14.43 8.85
N PHE A 8 6.70 -14.38 7.53
CA PHE A 8 6.38 -13.15 6.82
C PHE A 8 4.92 -13.04 6.38
N LYS A 9 4.06 -13.95 6.83
CA LYS A 9 2.66 -13.99 6.41
C LYS A 9 1.75 -13.27 7.42
N ASN A 10 0.73 -12.56 6.89
CA ASN A 10 -0.35 -12.04 7.72
C ASN A 10 -1.35 -13.17 8.05
N GLU A 11 -2.44 -12.82 8.76
CA GLU A 11 -3.49 -13.77 9.16
C GLU A 11 -4.11 -14.52 7.98
N ASN A 12 -4.12 -13.92 6.78
CA ASN A 12 -4.66 -14.52 5.56
C ASN A 12 -3.63 -15.34 4.79
N GLY A 13 -2.45 -15.55 5.34
CA GLY A 13 -1.38 -16.31 4.69
C GLY A 13 -0.62 -15.53 3.63
N GLN A 14 -0.81 -14.22 3.53
CA GLN A 14 -0.09 -13.36 2.60
C GLN A 14 1.24 -12.89 3.18
N LEU A 15 2.26 -12.77 2.34
CA LEU A 15 3.52 -12.13 2.72
C LEU A 15 3.33 -10.62 2.80
N ASN A 16 3.97 -9.99 3.78
CA ASN A 16 3.88 -8.54 4.00
C ASN A 16 5.10 -7.84 3.42
N PHE A 17 4.91 -6.60 2.93
CA PHE A 17 6.04 -5.80 2.44
C PHE A 17 5.89 -4.32 2.80
N ILE A 18 7.04 -3.66 2.90
CA ILE A 18 7.16 -2.20 2.99
C ILE A 18 8.10 -1.76 1.87
N ASP A 19 7.67 -0.77 1.09
CA ASP A 19 8.47 -0.15 0.04
C ASP A 19 8.85 1.27 0.47
N LEU A 20 10.15 1.50 0.74
CA LEU A 20 10.63 2.77 1.27
C LEU A 20 10.92 3.82 0.19
N PHE A 21 11.05 3.42 -1.05
CA PHE A 21 11.31 4.32 -2.18
C PHE A 21 10.39 3.93 -3.32
N ALA A 22 9.09 4.11 -3.09
CA ALA A 22 8.08 3.48 -3.94
C ALA A 22 8.03 4.00 -5.38
N GLY A 23 8.40 5.27 -5.60
CA GLY A 23 8.23 5.89 -6.91
C GLY A 23 6.77 5.81 -7.35
N ALA A 24 6.53 5.57 -8.63
CA ALA A 24 5.19 5.35 -9.16
C ALA A 24 4.67 3.92 -8.94
N GLY A 25 5.41 3.10 -8.20
CA GLY A 25 4.94 1.78 -7.76
C GLY A 25 5.39 0.60 -8.62
N GLY A 26 6.50 0.72 -9.37
CA GLY A 26 6.98 -0.38 -10.21
C GLY A 26 7.30 -1.65 -9.41
N LEU A 27 8.08 -1.51 -8.32
CA LEU A 27 8.39 -2.63 -7.43
C LEU A 27 7.14 -3.09 -6.68
N SER A 28 6.35 -2.17 -6.17
CA SER A 28 5.10 -2.47 -5.48
C SER A 28 4.14 -3.25 -6.37
N GLU A 29 4.08 -2.92 -7.66
CA GLU A 29 3.25 -3.65 -8.63
C GLU A 29 3.65 -5.13 -8.69
N GLY A 30 4.95 -5.42 -8.73
CA GLY A 30 5.45 -6.80 -8.69
C GLY A 30 5.03 -7.53 -7.41
N PHE A 31 5.11 -6.87 -6.26
CA PHE A 31 4.65 -7.44 -4.99
C PHE A 31 3.15 -7.67 -4.97
N PHE A 32 2.36 -6.72 -5.48
CA PHE A 32 0.91 -6.90 -5.60
C PHE A 32 0.55 -8.11 -6.48
N GLN A 33 1.19 -8.23 -7.63
CA GLN A 33 0.94 -9.34 -8.54
C GLN A 33 1.33 -10.69 -7.94
N ALA A 34 2.34 -10.70 -7.07
CA ALA A 34 2.76 -11.89 -6.34
C ALA A 34 1.88 -12.20 -5.13
N GLY A 35 0.87 -11.39 -4.85
CA GLY A 35 -0.06 -11.60 -3.75
C GLY A 35 0.45 -11.12 -2.39
N PHE A 36 1.44 -10.22 -2.37
CA PHE A 36 1.96 -9.65 -1.13
C PHE A 36 0.99 -8.63 -0.55
N ASN A 37 0.92 -8.58 0.77
CA ASN A 37 0.10 -7.60 1.49
C ASN A 37 0.92 -6.32 1.75
N PRO A 38 0.48 -5.16 1.24
CA PRO A 38 1.20 -3.91 1.46
C PRO A 38 0.99 -3.40 2.88
N ILE A 39 2.07 -3.13 3.59
CA ILE A 39 2.03 -2.43 4.88
C ILE A 39 2.18 -0.93 4.65
N ALA A 40 3.19 -0.55 3.86
CA ALA A 40 3.41 0.86 3.55
C ALA A 40 4.20 1.04 2.25
N HIS A 41 3.92 2.16 1.58
CA HIS A 41 4.68 2.68 0.45
C HIS A 41 5.10 4.10 0.81
N VAL A 42 6.38 4.35 0.96
CA VAL A 42 6.89 5.68 1.28
C VAL A 42 7.43 6.34 0.01
N GLU A 43 6.90 7.50 -0.34
CA GLU A 43 7.29 8.24 -1.53
C GLU A 43 7.20 9.75 -1.30
N MET A 44 8.26 10.48 -1.64
CA MET A 44 8.27 11.93 -1.44
C MET A 44 7.57 12.69 -2.56
N ASN A 45 7.52 12.17 -3.78
CA ASN A 45 6.88 12.82 -4.91
C ASN A 45 5.36 12.73 -4.79
N LYS A 46 4.70 13.88 -4.77
CA LYS A 46 3.25 13.95 -4.58
C LYS A 46 2.47 13.27 -5.70
N SER A 47 2.90 13.45 -6.95
CA SER A 47 2.25 12.83 -8.11
C SER A 47 2.42 11.31 -8.09
N ALA A 48 3.61 10.83 -7.76
CA ALA A 48 3.87 9.40 -7.62
C ALA A 48 3.06 8.78 -6.48
N SER A 49 2.92 9.50 -5.35
CA SER A 49 2.07 9.05 -4.24
C SER A 49 0.61 8.92 -4.66
N LYS A 50 0.09 9.87 -5.45
CA LYS A 50 -1.28 9.77 -5.98
C LYS A 50 -1.45 8.56 -6.91
N THR A 51 -0.45 8.24 -7.72
CA THR A 51 -0.46 7.04 -8.56
C THR A 51 -0.49 5.79 -7.71
N LEU A 52 0.29 5.74 -6.63
CA LEU A 52 0.27 4.63 -5.67
C LEU A 52 -1.09 4.46 -5.00
N GLU A 53 -1.73 5.56 -4.59
CA GLU A 53 -3.08 5.53 -4.03
C GLU A 53 -4.07 4.93 -5.05
N THR A 54 -4.00 5.34 -6.30
CA THR A 54 -4.86 4.81 -7.37
C THR A 54 -4.62 3.32 -7.58
N ARG A 55 -3.37 2.86 -7.56
CA ARG A 55 -3.04 1.43 -7.65
C ARG A 55 -3.58 0.65 -6.46
N SER A 56 -3.45 1.18 -5.26
CA SER A 56 -3.99 0.56 -4.06
C SER A 56 -5.50 0.43 -4.12
N ALA A 57 -6.18 1.47 -4.61
CA ALA A 57 -7.62 1.44 -4.85
C ALA A 57 -8.00 0.37 -5.88
N TYR A 58 -7.27 0.28 -6.99
CA TYR A 58 -7.50 -0.74 -8.02
C TYR A 58 -7.43 -2.16 -7.42
N TYR A 59 -6.39 -2.47 -6.66
CA TYR A 59 -6.24 -3.81 -6.09
C TYR A 59 -7.29 -4.11 -5.02
N TYR A 60 -7.69 -3.12 -4.24
CA TYR A 60 -8.79 -3.26 -3.31
C TYR A 60 -10.09 -3.61 -4.03
N LEU A 61 -10.44 -2.85 -5.08
CA LEU A 61 -11.66 -3.08 -5.86
C LEU A 61 -11.62 -4.43 -6.58
N LYS A 62 -10.47 -4.81 -7.11
CA LYS A 62 -10.28 -6.11 -7.74
C LYS A 62 -10.55 -7.26 -6.77
N LYS A 63 -10.01 -7.16 -5.56
CA LYS A 63 -10.20 -8.17 -4.51
C LYS A 63 -11.67 -8.29 -4.09
N ASN A 64 -12.41 -7.20 -4.13
CA ASN A 64 -13.82 -7.16 -3.73
C ASN A 64 -14.80 -7.29 -4.90
N ASN A 65 -14.32 -7.60 -6.10
CA ASN A 65 -15.14 -7.74 -7.31
C ASN A 65 -15.92 -6.47 -7.67
N GLU A 66 -15.31 -5.30 -7.47
CA GLU A 66 -15.89 -3.98 -7.70
C GLU A 66 -15.12 -3.17 -8.75
N LEU A 67 -14.40 -3.83 -9.66
CA LEU A 67 -13.60 -3.15 -10.69
C LEU A 67 -14.41 -2.24 -11.62
N ASP A 68 -15.72 -2.43 -11.72
CA ASP A 68 -16.58 -1.54 -12.51
C ASP A 68 -16.44 -0.08 -12.07
N LEU A 69 -16.28 0.19 -10.78
CA LEU A 69 -16.06 1.54 -10.26
C LEU A 69 -14.76 2.14 -10.79
N TYR A 70 -13.69 1.34 -10.83
CA TYR A 70 -12.41 1.79 -11.36
C TYR A 70 -12.51 2.12 -12.85
N TYR A 71 -13.19 1.29 -13.63
CA TYR A 71 -13.39 1.54 -15.06
C TYR A 71 -14.27 2.75 -15.32
N GLN A 72 -15.29 3.00 -14.49
CA GLN A 72 -16.08 4.23 -14.57
C GLN A 72 -15.20 5.47 -14.33
N TYR A 73 -14.30 5.41 -13.37
CA TYR A 73 -13.33 6.47 -13.12
C TYR A 73 -12.41 6.69 -14.32
N GLU A 74 -11.86 5.62 -14.89
CA GLU A 74 -10.99 5.73 -16.07
C GLU A 74 -11.71 6.32 -17.28
N ARG A 75 -13.00 6.04 -17.44
CA ARG A 75 -13.81 6.61 -18.52
C ARG A 75 -14.31 8.03 -18.23
N GLY A 76 -13.96 8.59 -17.10
CA GLY A 76 -14.40 9.92 -16.71
C GLY A 76 -15.87 10.00 -16.29
N GLN A 77 -16.51 8.87 -16.01
CA GLN A 77 -17.93 8.81 -15.61
C GLN A 77 -18.13 9.15 -14.14
N ILE A 78 -17.11 8.94 -13.31
CA ILE A 78 -17.09 9.37 -11.91
C ILE A 78 -15.79 10.12 -11.63
N THR A 79 -15.82 10.97 -10.61
CA THR A 79 -14.63 11.72 -10.18
C THR A 79 -13.72 10.86 -9.32
N ARG A 80 -12.48 11.34 -9.08
CA ARG A 80 -11.56 10.70 -8.15
C ARG A 80 -12.16 10.64 -6.74
N ASP A 81 -12.80 11.72 -6.28
CA ASP A 81 -13.43 11.76 -4.97
C ASP A 81 -14.55 10.72 -4.84
N GLU A 82 -15.36 10.55 -5.88
CA GLU A 82 -16.39 9.52 -5.91
C GLU A 82 -15.78 8.12 -5.85
N LEU A 83 -14.72 7.86 -6.64
CA LEU A 83 -14.03 6.57 -6.59
C LEU A 83 -13.52 6.30 -5.18
N PHE A 84 -12.80 7.24 -4.58
CA PHE A 84 -12.17 7.08 -3.28
C PHE A 84 -13.18 7.04 -2.12
N SER A 85 -14.41 7.52 -2.32
CA SER A 85 -15.48 7.35 -1.32
C SER A 85 -15.83 5.87 -1.08
N HIS A 86 -15.50 5.00 -2.02
CA HIS A 86 -15.71 3.55 -1.91
C HIS A 86 -14.47 2.81 -1.35
N ILE A 87 -13.38 3.51 -1.09
CA ILE A 87 -12.13 2.90 -0.64
C ILE A 87 -11.94 3.18 0.85
N PRO A 88 -11.73 2.15 1.69
CA PRO A 88 -11.46 2.36 3.11
C PRO A 88 -10.19 3.19 3.35
N ASP A 89 -10.18 3.99 4.39
CA ASP A 89 -9.04 4.84 4.75
C ASP A 89 -7.78 4.03 5.01
N ASP A 90 -7.90 2.84 5.58
CA ASP A 90 -6.75 1.98 5.87
C ASP A 90 -6.03 1.51 4.61
N VAL A 91 -6.71 1.43 3.48
CA VAL A 91 -6.09 1.16 2.17
C VAL A 91 -5.23 2.34 1.72
N ILE A 92 -5.75 3.56 1.86
CA ILE A 92 -5.07 4.79 1.45
C ILE A 92 -3.91 5.12 2.39
N LYS A 93 -4.05 4.88 3.68
CA LYS A 93 -3.00 5.12 4.68
C LYS A 93 -1.72 4.32 4.44
N THR A 94 -1.77 3.26 3.65
CA THR A 94 -0.56 2.51 3.27
C THR A 94 0.39 3.35 2.42
N VAL A 95 -0.11 4.40 1.75
CA VAL A 95 0.70 5.32 0.96
C VAL A 95 1.08 6.52 1.81
N ILE A 96 2.37 6.67 2.11
CA ILE A 96 2.93 7.74 2.93
C ILE A 96 3.68 8.69 2.02
N ASN A 97 3.14 9.91 1.84
CA ASN A 97 3.80 10.95 1.07
C ASN A 97 4.73 11.74 2.00
N ALA A 98 5.99 11.36 2.01
CA ALA A 98 7.00 12.00 2.85
C ALA A 98 8.40 11.86 2.26
N GLU A 99 9.23 12.88 2.47
CA GLU A 99 10.66 12.80 2.22
C GLU A 99 11.33 12.07 3.38
N MET A 100 12.25 11.17 3.08
CA MET A 100 13.00 10.45 4.11
C MET A 100 14.23 11.27 4.52
N SER A 101 14.19 11.85 5.71
CA SER A 101 15.26 12.62 6.32
C SER A 101 15.31 12.33 7.82
N PRO A 102 16.42 12.70 8.53
CA PRO A 102 16.46 12.53 9.98
C PRO A 102 15.29 13.20 10.71
N ASP A 103 14.76 14.30 10.17
CA ASP A 103 13.63 15.02 10.78
C ASP A 103 12.30 14.34 10.57
N THR A 104 12.11 13.66 9.43
CA THR A 104 10.84 13.03 9.07
C THR A 104 10.74 11.56 9.43
N LEU A 105 11.89 10.86 9.57
CA LEU A 105 11.91 9.43 9.85
C LEU A 105 11.11 9.01 11.09
N PRO A 106 11.20 9.73 12.24
CA PRO A 106 10.39 9.34 13.40
C PRO A 106 8.89 9.31 13.12
N GLY A 107 8.37 10.31 12.40
CA GLY A 107 6.96 10.37 12.02
C GLY A 107 6.56 9.26 11.05
N ILE A 108 7.43 8.94 10.09
CA ILE A 108 7.21 7.84 9.14
C ILE A 108 7.14 6.51 9.89
N PHE A 109 8.08 6.26 10.80
CA PHE A 109 8.11 5.02 11.59
C PHE A 109 6.89 4.90 12.50
N GLU A 110 6.43 6.01 13.06
CA GLU A 110 5.21 6.03 13.87
C GLU A 110 3.97 5.64 13.05
N GLN A 111 3.86 6.15 11.82
CA GLN A 111 2.76 5.78 10.92
C GLN A 111 2.83 4.29 10.55
N ILE A 112 4.02 3.79 10.23
CA ILE A 112 4.22 2.37 9.92
C ILE A 112 3.86 1.50 11.12
N ASP A 113 4.31 1.87 12.31
CA ASP A 113 3.99 1.14 13.55
C ASP A 113 2.49 1.07 13.80
N THR A 114 1.78 2.16 13.53
CA THR A 114 0.32 2.21 13.65
C THR A 114 -0.34 1.21 12.71
N ILE A 115 0.10 1.18 11.45
CA ILE A 115 -0.42 0.23 10.45
C ILE A 115 -0.13 -1.21 10.87
N LEU A 116 1.09 -1.49 11.34
CA LEU A 116 1.47 -2.82 11.79
C LEU A 116 0.59 -3.30 12.97
N LYS A 117 0.30 -2.41 13.90
CA LYS A 117 -0.58 -2.72 15.04
C LYS A 117 -2.02 -2.97 14.59
N GLU A 118 -2.54 -2.15 13.69
CA GLU A 118 -3.89 -2.32 13.14
C GLU A 118 -4.01 -3.64 12.38
N ASP A 119 -2.99 -4.01 11.61
CA ASP A 119 -2.96 -5.26 10.84
C ASP A 119 -2.51 -6.47 11.68
N LYS A 120 -2.16 -6.26 12.96
CA LYS A 120 -1.65 -7.31 13.87
C LYS A 120 -0.42 -8.03 13.30
N VAL A 121 0.50 -7.26 12.72
CA VAL A 121 1.73 -7.76 12.11
C VAL A 121 2.92 -7.31 12.93
N SER A 122 3.86 -8.23 13.22
CA SER A 122 5.14 -7.88 13.83
C SER A 122 6.08 -7.32 12.77
N VAL A 123 6.89 -6.33 13.13
CA VAL A 123 7.92 -5.78 12.22
C VAL A 123 8.88 -6.87 11.72
N GLU A 124 9.07 -7.92 12.51
CA GLU A 124 9.90 -9.07 12.13
C GLU A 124 9.29 -9.90 10.99
N ASP A 125 7.99 -9.75 10.75
CA ASP A 125 7.23 -10.49 9.75
C ASP A 125 7.02 -9.69 8.46
N VAL A 126 7.89 -8.73 8.19
CA VAL A 126 7.76 -7.81 7.05
C VAL A 126 9.03 -7.83 6.20
N ILE A 127 8.86 -7.92 4.88
CA ILE A 127 9.94 -7.74 3.90
C ILE A 127 10.02 -6.26 3.56
N ILE A 128 11.22 -5.70 3.60
CA ILE A 128 11.47 -4.28 3.30
C ILE A 128 12.25 -4.18 1.99
N GLY A 129 11.70 -3.44 1.08
CA GLY A 129 12.34 -3.17 -0.21
C GLY A 129 12.57 -1.70 -0.48
#